data_62fec573917d93c2afb67919011ec544
#
_entry.id   62fec573917d93c2afb67919011ec544
#
_cell.length_a   1.000
_cell.length_b   1.000
_cell.length_c   1.000
_cell.angle_alpha   90.00
_cell.angle_beta   90.00
_cell.angle_gamma   90.00
#
_symmetry.space_group_name_H-M   'P 1'
#
loop_
_entity.id
_entity.type
_entity.pdbx_description
1 polymer ?
#
loop_
_entity_poly.entity_id
_entity_poly.type
_entity_poly.pdbx_seq_one_letter_code
_entity_poly.pdbx_strand_id
1 'polypeptide(L)'
;KDKFSKIKSLFKYIACNGTTPEGLCFEAIQNEIVEGSNNIDSYFINFSDGEPYFCGQGQDYYGVWAQKHTKEQVDNMRSKGIKILSYMIDGNADNFKKMYGKDAESVNVSQLIPLAKTLNQMFLDK
;
A
#
# COMPACT_ATOMS: atom_id res chain seq x y z
N LYS A 1 3.28 9.10 24.19
CA LYS A 1 2.24 8.70 23.21
C LYS A 1 1.25 9.85 23.05
N ASP A 2 1.09 10.37 21.83
CA ASP A 2 0.10 11.42 21.56
C ASP A 2 -1.32 10.85 21.66
N LYS A 3 -2.22 11.65 22.23
CA LYS A 3 -3.63 11.26 22.33
C LYS A 3 -4.26 11.25 20.93
N PHE A 4 -5.08 10.26 20.64
CA PHE A 4 -5.78 10.12 19.36
C PHE A 4 -6.55 11.40 18.93
N SER A 5 -7.11 12.13 19.91
CA SER A 5 -7.77 13.42 19.67
C SER A 5 -6.84 14.47 19.04
N LYS A 6 -5.55 14.48 19.47
CA LYS A 6 -4.54 15.39 18.89
C LYS A 6 -4.24 15.00 17.44
N ILE A 7 -4.05 13.71 17.17
CA ILE A 7 -3.83 13.20 15.81
C ILE A 7 -5.03 13.55 14.92
N LYS A 8 -6.26 13.27 15.39
CA LYS A 8 -7.48 13.57 14.65
C LYS A 8 -7.61 15.05 14.27
N SER A 9 -7.18 15.97 15.15
CA SER A 9 -7.22 17.41 14.87
C SER A 9 -6.28 17.85 13.76
N LEU A 10 -5.27 17.05 13.41
CA LEU A 10 -4.31 17.33 12.34
C LEU A 10 -4.81 16.92 10.95
N PHE A 11 -5.82 16.06 10.85
CA PHE A 11 -6.34 15.60 9.56
C PHE A 11 -6.79 16.73 8.63
N LYS A 12 -7.34 17.80 9.19
CA LYS A 12 -7.75 18.98 8.41
C LYS A 12 -6.60 19.74 7.73
N TYR A 13 -5.37 19.48 8.13
CA TYR A 13 -4.17 20.09 7.53
C TYR A 13 -3.46 19.17 6.54
N ILE A 14 -3.93 17.94 6.38
CA ILE A 14 -3.41 17.01 5.39
C ILE A 14 -3.93 17.47 4.04
N ALA A 15 -3.01 17.86 3.16
CA ALA A 15 -3.29 18.18 1.77
C ALA A 15 -2.62 17.13 0.88
N CYS A 16 -3.34 16.65 -0.13
CA CYS A 16 -2.79 15.76 -1.16
C CYS A 16 -2.01 16.62 -2.16
N ASN A 17 -0.72 16.81 -1.90
CA ASN A 17 0.18 17.52 -2.79
C ASN A 17 1.39 16.64 -3.05
N GLY A 18 1.74 16.46 -4.32
CA GLY A 18 2.98 15.80 -4.68
C GLY A 18 2.81 14.58 -5.56
N THR A 19 3.76 13.68 -5.43
CA THR A 19 3.92 12.49 -6.25
C THR A 19 3.88 11.24 -5.38
N THR A 20 3.56 10.10 -5.99
CA THR A 20 3.43 8.83 -5.28
C THR A 20 4.47 7.83 -5.80
N PRO A 21 5.76 7.93 -5.40
CA PRO A 21 6.79 6.99 -5.82
C PRO A 21 6.67 5.65 -5.08
N GLU A 22 5.60 4.95 -5.29
CA GLU A 22 5.10 3.84 -4.48
C GLU A 22 6.15 2.74 -4.27
N GLY A 23 6.72 2.20 -5.35
CA GLY A 23 7.76 1.18 -5.25
C GLY A 23 9.04 1.66 -4.56
N LEU A 24 9.43 2.92 -4.76
CA LEU A 24 10.58 3.50 -4.05
C LEU A 24 10.29 3.65 -2.55
N CYS A 25 9.06 4.01 -2.18
CA CYS A 25 8.65 4.03 -0.78
C CYS A 25 8.68 2.63 -0.18
N PHE A 26 8.23 1.62 -0.91
CA PHE A 26 8.23 0.23 -0.45
C PHE A 26 9.66 -0.27 -0.25
N GLU A 27 10.57 0.01 -1.19
CA GLU A 27 11.98 -0.32 -1.06
C GLU A 27 12.59 0.32 0.21
N ALA A 28 12.32 1.61 0.44
CA ALA A 28 12.86 2.33 1.58
C ALA A 28 12.39 1.78 2.94
N ILE A 29 11.12 1.34 3.05
CA ILE A 29 10.55 0.88 4.31
C ILE A 29 10.75 -0.62 4.58
N GLN A 30 11.22 -1.41 3.63
CA GLN A 30 11.35 -2.87 3.80
C GLN A 30 12.16 -3.28 5.02
N ASN A 31 13.18 -2.51 5.38
CA ASN A 31 14.02 -2.81 6.54
C ASN A 31 13.36 -2.45 7.89
N GLU A 32 12.27 -1.69 7.84
CA GLU A 32 11.49 -1.31 9.02
C GLU A 32 10.35 -2.30 9.31
N ILE A 33 10.02 -3.15 8.33
CA ILE A 33 8.95 -4.13 8.44
C ILE A 33 9.50 -5.41 9.06
N VAL A 34 8.86 -5.88 10.11
CA VAL A 34 9.19 -7.16 10.74
C VAL A 34 8.83 -8.29 9.78
N GLU A 35 9.78 -9.18 9.51
CA GLU A 35 9.54 -10.35 8.66
C GLU A 35 8.52 -11.30 9.29
N GLY A 36 7.66 -11.88 8.46
CA GLY A 36 6.72 -12.90 8.89
C GLY A 36 7.45 -14.20 9.27
N SER A 37 6.96 -14.90 10.28
CA SER A 37 7.49 -16.20 10.71
C SER A 37 6.35 -17.11 11.19
N ASN A 38 6.69 -18.36 11.57
CA ASN A 38 5.68 -19.30 12.09
C ASN A 38 4.94 -18.79 13.34
N ASN A 39 5.53 -17.83 14.05
CA ASN A 39 4.98 -17.28 15.30
C ASN A 39 4.58 -15.81 15.20
N ILE A 40 4.87 -15.15 14.07
CA ILE A 40 4.62 -13.72 13.88
C ILE A 40 3.99 -13.50 12.51
N ASP A 41 2.76 -13.01 12.51
CA ASP A 41 2.10 -12.53 11.30
C ASP A 41 2.46 -11.05 11.07
N SER A 42 3.09 -10.76 9.95
CA SER A 42 3.35 -9.40 9.48
C SER A 42 2.39 -9.05 8.35
N TYR A 43 1.76 -7.88 8.46
CA TYR A 43 0.81 -7.38 7.47
C TYR A 43 1.27 -6.04 6.92
N PHE A 44 1.21 -5.90 5.61
CA PHE A 44 1.40 -4.64 4.92
C PHE A 44 0.10 -4.27 4.20
N ILE A 45 -0.51 -3.18 4.62
CA ILE A 45 -1.78 -2.70 4.06
C ILE A 45 -1.49 -1.40 3.34
N ASN A 46 -1.76 -1.39 2.03
CA ASN A 46 -1.54 -0.25 1.16
C ASN A 46 -2.86 0.30 0.61
N PHE A 47 -2.92 1.61 0.46
CA PHE A 47 -4.00 2.33 -0.21
C PHE A 47 -3.38 3.16 -1.33
N SER A 48 -3.80 2.93 -2.57
CA SER A 48 -3.18 3.52 -3.76
C SER A 48 -4.20 3.79 -4.85
N ASP A 49 -3.93 4.76 -5.70
CA ASP A 49 -4.65 4.97 -6.97
C ASP A 49 -4.13 4.05 -8.10
N GLY A 50 -3.07 3.27 -7.84
CA GLY A 50 -2.49 2.34 -8.79
C GLY A 50 -1.63 3.00 -9.87
N GLU A 51 -1.24 4.26 -9.68
CA GLU A 51 -0.42 5.01 -10.62
C GLU A 51 0.85 5.55 -9.94
N PRO A 52 1.89 4.71 -9.79
CA PRO A 52 3.14 5.15 -9.21
C PRO A 52 3.79 6.23 -10.09
N TYR A 53 4.01 7.39 -9.50
CA TYR A 53 4.53 8.54 -10.22
C TYR A 53 5.48 9.37 -9.37
N PHE A 54 6.65 9.67 -9.91
CA PHE A 54 7.57 10.69 -9.41
C PHE A 54 8.34 11.30 -10.57
N CYS A 55 8.45 12.61 -10.59
CA CYS A 55 9.30 13.33 -11.52
C CYS A 55 10.02 14.43 -10.75
N GLY A 56 11.34 14.38 -10.70
CA GLY A 56 12.14 15.38 -10.02
C GLY A 56 13.59 14.96 -9.79
N GLN A 57 14.45 15.92 -9.52
CA GLN A 57 15.89 15.70 -9.24
C GLN A 57 16.64 14.88 -10.30
N GLY A 58 16.20 14.96 -11.57
CA GLY A 58 16.82 14.22 -12.67
C GLY A 58 16.43 12.74 -12.73
N GLN A 59 15.43 12.32 -11.97
CA GLN A 59 14.87 10.99 -12.04
C GLN A 59 13.39 11.03 -12.44
N ASP A 60 13.05 10.21 -13.43
CA ASP A 60 11.69 9.99 -13.86
C ASP A 60 11.25 8.58 -13.45
N TYR A 61 10.23 8.50 -12.60
CA TYR A 61 9.66 7.26 -12.09
C TYR A 61 8.18 7.21 -12.40
N TYR A 62 7.82 6.62 -13.55
CA TYR A 62 6.41 6.48 -13.98
C TYR A 62 6.20 5.37 -15.00
N GLY A 63 4.93 5.10 -15.34
CA GLY A 63 4.53 4.16 -16.36
C GLY A 63 4.93 2.71 -16.04
N VAL A 64 5.21 1.94 -17.10
CA VAL A 64 5.47 0.49 -17.00
C VAL A 64 6.68 0.17 -16.12
N TRP A 65 7.71 1.00 -16.15
CA TRP A 65 8.90 0.81 -15.31
C TRP A 65 8.57 0.95 -13.82
N ALA A 66 7.85 1.99 -13.44
CA ALA A 66 7.44 2.20 -12.05
C ALA A 66 6.51 1.09 -11.56
N GLN A 67 5.56 0.65 -12.40
CA GLN A 67 4.68 -0.49 -12.09
C GLN A 67 5.47 -1.78 -11.88
N LYS A 68 6.45 -2.07 -12.74
CA LYS A 68 7.30 -3.25 -12.63
C LYS A 68 8.12 -3.22 -11.34
N HIS A 69 8.73 -2.08 -11.03
CA HIS A 69 9.49 -1.89 -9.80
C HIS A 69 8.60 -2.05 -8.56
N THR A 70 7.41 -1.43 -8.55
CA THR A 70 6.44 -1.60 -7.46
C THR A 70 6.10 -3.09 -7.26
N LYS A 71 5.85 -3.82 -8.35
CA LYS A 71 5.60 -5.26 -8.29
C LYS A 71 6.77 -6.02 -7.68
N GLU A 72 8.00 -5.73 -8.09
CA GLU A 72 9.20 -6.36 -7.55
C GLU A 72 9.31 -6.15 -6.04
N GLN A 73 9.02 -4.96 -5.54
CA GLN A 73 9.02 -4.68 -4.10
C GLN A 73 7.91 -5.44 -3.36
N VAL A 74 6.72 -5.54 -3.95
CA VAL A 74 5.62 -6.35 -3.42
C VAL A 74 6.02 -7.82 -3.32
N ASP A 75 6.62 -8.38 -4.38
CA ASP A 75 7.07 -9.77 -4.40
C ASP A 75 8.22 -10.01 -3.39
N ASN A 76 9.12 -9.04 -3.21
CA ASN A 76 10.18 -9.10 -2.19
C ASN A 76 9.60 -9.14 -0.76
N MET A 77 8.61 -8.32 -0.46
CA MET A 77 7.92 -8.36 0.84
C MET A 77 7.22 -9.70 1.08
N ARG A 78 6.55 -10.24 0.06
CA ARG A 78 5.92 -11.57 0.15
C ARG A 78 6.92 -12.68 0.42
N SER A 79 8.10 -12.63 -0.22
CA SER A 79 9.17 -13.62 0.01
C SER A 79 9.69 -13.63 1.44
N LYS A 80 9.54 -12.51 2.15
CA LYS A 80 9.85 -12.36 3.58
C LYS A 80 8.69 -12.77 4.51
N GLY A 81 7.65 -13.40 3.97
CA GLY A 81 6.49 -13.85 4.73
C GLY A 81 5.53 -12.72 5.15
N ILE A 82 5.65 -11.53 4.55
CA ILE A 82 4.76 -10.42 4.83
C ILE A 82 3.47 -10.60 4.01
N LYS A 83 2.33 -10.60 4.70
CA LYS A 83 1.01 -10.66 4.09
C LYS A 83 0.63 -9.26 3.57
N ILE A 84 0.37 -9.15 2.26
CA ILE A 84 0.10 -7.87 1.61
C ILE A 84 -1.37 -7.80 1.22
N LEU A 85 -1.99 -6.68 1.53
CA LEU A 85 -3.33 -6.34 1.07
C LEU A 85 -3.32 -4.92 0.54
N SER A 86 -3.66 -4.76 -0.72
CA SER A 86 -3.64 -3.47 -1.39
C SER A 86 -5.03 -3.08 -1.86
N TYR A 87 -5.47 -1.89 -1.47
CA TYR A 87 -6.75 -1.32 -1.83
C TYR A 87 -6.58 -0.18 -2.83
N MET A 88 -7.25 -0.32 -3.96
CA MET A 88 -7.30 0.75 -4.96
C MET A 88 -8.40 1.75 -4.60
N ILE A 89 -8.03 3.02 -4.58
CA ILE A 89 -8.95 4.15 -4.42
C ILE A 89 -8.90 4.95 -5.72
N ASP A 90 -9.97 4.90 -6.50
CA ASP A 90 -10.09 5.58 -7.79
C ASP A 90 -8.83 5.42 -8.68
N GLY A 91 -8.84 4.56 -9.67
CA GLY A 91 -7.64 4.37 -10.49
C GLY A 91 -7.83 3.31 -11.56
N ASN A 92 -6.72 2.90 -12.16
CA ASN A 92 -6.70 1.88 -13.19
C ASN A 92 -6.57 0.48 -12.58
N ALA A 93 -7.69 -0.25 -12.53
CA ALA A 93 -7.76 -1.59 -11.94
C ALA A 93 -6.81 -2.60 -12.59
N ASP A 94 -6.55 -2.47 -13.89
CA ASP A 94 -5.66 -3.40 -14.60
C ASP A 94 -4.19 -3.16 -14.22
N ASN A 95 -3.79 -1.90 -14.10
CA ASN A 95 -2.46 -1.55 -13.63
C ASN A 95 -2.26 -1.96 -12.18
N PHE A 96 -3.26 -1.73 -11.34
CA PHE A 96 -3.24 -2.12 -9.95
C PHE A 96 -3.08 -3.65 -9.79
N LYS A 97 -3.84 -4.45 -10.52
CA LYS A 97 -3.72 -5.91 -10.52
C LYS A 97 -2.36 -6.41 -11.03
N LYS A 98 -1.74 -5.71 -11.99
CA LYS A 98 -0.39 -6.06 -12.46
C LYS A 98 0.66 -5.91 -11.35
N MET A 99 0.52 -4.91 -10.49
CA MET A 99 1.46 -4.65 -9.38
C MET A 99 1.21 -5.57 -8.18
N TYR A 100 -0.05 -5.71 -7.79
CA TYR A 100 -0.43 -6.38 -6.52
C TYR A 100 -0.99 -7.79 -6.68
N GLY A 101 -1.37 -8.18 -7.92
CA GLY A 101 -1.85 -9.53 -8.21
C GLY A 101 -3.16 -9.85 -7.50
N LYS A 102 -3.22 -11.04 -6.89
CA LYS A 102 -4.42 -11.57 -6.22
C LYS A 102 -4.84 -10.79 -4.97
N ASP A 103 -3.92 -10.05 -4.39
CA ASP A 103 -4.15 -9.26 -3.16
C ASP A 103 -4.62 -7.83 -3.48
N ALA A 104 -4.95 -7.59 -4.75
CA ALA A 104 -5.47 -6.31 -5.23
C ALA A 104 -6.99 -6.25 -5.07
N GLU A 105 -7.45 -5.35 -4.22
CA GLU A 105 -8.86 -5.09 -3.97
C GLU A 105 -9.24 -3.69 -4.49
N SER A 106 -10.32 -3.59 -5.26
CA SER A 106 -10.88 -2.30 -5.66
C SER A 106 -11.93 -1.87 -4.63
N VAL A 107 -11.69 -0.76 -3.96
CA VAL A 107 -12.61 -0.20 -2.97
C VAL A 107 -13.21 1.08 -3.53
N ASN A 108 -14.52 1.11 -3.66
CA ASN A 108 -15.22 2.36 -3.85
C ASN A 108 -15.22 3.10 -2.50
N VAL A 109 -14.74 4.35 -2.48
CA VAL A 109 -14.64 5.19 -1.27
C VAL A 109 -15.97 5.29 -0.51
N SER A 110 -17.09 5.13 -1.20
CA SER A 110 -18.43 5.09 -0.59
C SER A 110 -18.71 3.77 0.17
N GLN A 111 -17.86 2.75 0.04
CA GLN A 111 -18.08 1.43 0.62
C GLN A 111 -16.99 1.05 1.64
N LEU A 112 -16.87 1.83 2.71
CA LEU A 112 -15.94 1.53 3.81
C LEU A 112 -16.26 0.21 4.55
N ILE A 113 -17.49 -0.28 4.43
CA ILE A 113 -17.94 -1.51 5.12
C ILE A 113 -17.24 -2.77 4.58
N PRO A 114 -17.08 -2.98 3.26
CA PRO A 114 -16.30 -4.11 2.75
C PRO A 114 -14.85 -4.09 3.22
N LEU A 115 -14.20 -2.91 3.21
CA LEU A 115 -12.83 -2.73 3.70
C LEU A 115 -12.69 -3.21 5.15
N ALA A 116 -13.58 -2.74 6.04
CA ALA A 116 -13.57 -3.14 7.44
C ALA A 116 -13.77 -4.65 7.61
N LYS A 117 -14.62 -5.28 6.79
CA LYS A 117 -14.84 -6.73 6.82
C LYS A 117 -13.62 -7.50 6.37
N THR A 118 -12.98 -7.11 5.27
CA THR A 118 -11.79 -7.81 4.75
C THR A 118 -10.62 -7.68 5.74
N LEU A 119 -10.38 -6.50 6.29
CA LEU A 119 -9.38 -6.30 7.33
C LEU A 119 -9.66 -7.17 8.56
N ASN A 120 -10.92 -7.22 9.01
CA ASN A 120 -11.31 -8.03 10.15
C ASN A 120 -11.10 -9.53 9.86
N GLN A 121 -11.40 -9.98 8.65
CA GLN A 121 -11.21 -11.36 8.22
C GLN A 121 -9.74 -11.75 8.21
N MET A 122 -8.84 -10.90 7.71
CA MET A 122 -7.39 -11.11 7.76
C MET A 122 -6.86 -11.35 9.19
N PHE A 123 -7.47 -10.71 10.18
CA PHE A 123 -7.06 -10.85 11.58
C PHE A 123 -7.74 -12.01 12.31
N LEU A 124 -8.87 -12.52 11.78
CA LEU A 124 -9.65 -13.58 12.40
C LEU A 124 -9.36 -14.98 11.82
N ASP A 125 -8.87 -15.08 10.59
CA ASP A 125 -8.50 -16.34 9.93
C ASP A 125 -7.13 -16.84 10.46
N LYS A 126 -7.06 -17.00 11.79
CA LYS A 126 -5.93 -17.61 12.51
C LYS A 126 -6.25 -19.02 12.95
#